data_7cdc60fd1bfa9f2653c636ec572f93b6
#
_entry.id   7cdc60fd1bfa9f2653c636ec572f93b6
#
_cell.length_a   1.000
_cell.length_b   1.000
_cell.length_c   1.000
_cell.angle_alpha   90.00
_cell.angle_beta   90.00
_cell.angle_gamma   90.00
#
_symmetry.space_group_name_H-M   'P 1'
#
loop_
_entity.id
_entity.type
_entity.pdbx_description
1 polymer ?
#
loop_
_entity_poly.entity_id
_entity_poly.type
_entity_poly.pdbx_seq_one_letter_code
_entity_poly.pdbx_strand_id
1 'polypeptide(L)'
;DFFPLTVDVEERMYAAGKIPGGFFRREGRQTEKAILACRLIDRPLRPSFKDGFRCETQIIATVLSVDNENEYDVLSLNAASLGLQLAGIPLESPVGAVRMSLINDEWVVQATNTEQEDSIFDMVIAGKLNENNEIDIVMVEAGAKENTFEKIDEGSLAPSEDIVADGIDMSKDYILSLINSQKELV
;
A
#
# COMPACT_ATOMS: atom_id res chain seq x y z
N ASP A 1 13.23 -22.90 -4.62
CA ASP A 1 12.95 -22.54 -6.01
C ASP A 1 12.63 -21.06 -6.11
N PHE A 2 13.28 -20.36 -7.07
CA PHE A 2 13.14 -18.91 -7.23
C PHE A 2 11.93 -18.58 -8.11
N PHE A 3 11.10 -17.62 -7.68
CA PHE A 3 10.02 -17.06 -8.49
C PHE A 3 10.45 -15.69 -9.06
N PRO A 4 10.55 -15.55 -10.39
CA PRO A 4 11.06 -14.35 -11.04
C PRO A 4 9.96 -13.27 -11.14
N LEU A 5 9.61 -12.63 -10.02
CA LEU A 5 8.73 -11.47 -9.96
C LEU A 5 9.57 -10.20 -9.81
N THR A 6 9.32 -9.23 -10.68
CA THR A 6 9.90 -7.88 -10.61
C THR A 6 8.77 -6.87 -10.44
N VAL A 7 8.94 -5.95 -9.52
CA VAL A 7 7.98 -4.85 -9.28
C VAL A 7 8.70 -3.52 -9.43
N ASP A 8 8.20 -2.68 -10.31
CA ASP A 8 8.70 -1.35 -10.57
C ASP A 8 7.59 -0.31 -10.35
N VAL A 9 7.94 0.79 -9.68
CA VAL A 9 7.08 1.98 -9.56
C VAL A 9 7.75 3.13 -10.28
N GLU A 10 7.07 3.69 -11.26
CA GLU A 10 7.56 4.77 -12.10
C GLU A 10 6.88 6.09 -11.75
N GLU A 11 7.61 6.96 -11.06
CA GLU A 11 7.20 8.35 -10.84
C GLU A 11 7.56 9.18 -12.07
N ARG A 12 6.58 9.64 -12.82
CA ARG A 12 6.79 10.48 -13.99
C ARG A 12 6.66 11.94 -13.61
N MET A 13 7.62 12.78 -14.02
CA MET A 13 7.62 14.22 -13.72
C MET A 13 6.37 14.92 -14.27
N TYR A 14 5.82 14.44 -15.40
CA TYR A 14 4.58 14.98 -15.96
C TYR A 14 3.37 14.77 -15.04
N ALA A 15 3.37 13.74 -14.19
CA ALA A 15 2.29 13.51 -13.21
C ALA A 15 2.13 14.68 -12.23
N ALA A 16 3.22 15.40 -11.95
CA ALA A 16 3.25 16.62 -11.14
C ALA A 16 3.27 17.91 -12.00
N GLY A 17 2.98 17.81 -13.30
CA GLY A 17 3.02 18.95 -14.22
C GLY A 17 4.44 19.50 -14.46
N LYS A 18 5.48 18.71 -14.25
CA LYS A 18 6.88 19.12 -14.34
C LYS A 18 7.60 18.46 -15.52
N ILE A 19 8.68 19.07 -15.95
CA ILE A 19 9.61 18.52 -16.94
C ILE A 19 10.88 18.06 -16.20
N PRO A 20 11.48 16.90 -16.57
CA PRO A 20 12.73 16.45 -15.97
C PRO A 20 13.80 17.55 -16.02
N GLY A 21 14.39 17.88 -14.85
CA GLY A 21 15.25 19.03 -14.67
C GLY A 21 16.72 18.82 -15.07
N GLY A 22 17.13 17.59 -15.40
CA GLY A 22 18.50 17.29 -15.78
C GLY A 22 18.90 17.84 -17.17
N PHE A 23 20.20 17.89 -17.45
CA PHE A 23 20.71 18.33 -18.75
C PHE A 23 20.10 17.57 -19.93
N PHE A 24 19.92 16.27 -19.78
CA PHE A 24 19.35 15.39 -20.81
C PHE A 24 17.82 15.41 -20.88
N ARG A 25 17.13 16.13 -20.01
CA ARG A 25 15.67 16.19 -19.93
C ARG A 25 15.01 14.79 -19.88
N ARG A 26 15.62 13.87 -19.15
CA ARG A 26 15.15 12.49 -18.96
C ARG A 26 14.72 12.28 -17.53
N GLU A 27 13.79 11.32 -17.33
CA GLU A 27 13.50 10.78 -16.01
C GLU A 27 14.78 10.21 -15.38
N GLY A 28 14.95 10.46 -14.09
CA GLY A 28 16.09 9.99 -13.31
C GLY A 28 15.94 8.54 -12.85
N ARG A 29 16.76 8.19 -11.86
CA ARG A 29 16.58 6.95 -11.12
C ARG A 29 15.31 7.05 -10.28
N GLN A 30 14.73 5.87 -9.94
CA GLN A 30 13.66 5.78 -8.96
C GLN A 30 14.06 6.49 -7.66
N THR A 31 13.10 7.19 -7.05
CA THR A 31 13.27 7.78 -5.73
C THR A 31 13.29 6.70 -4.66
N GLU A 32 13.79 7.02 -3.48
CA GLU A 32 13.72 6.12 -2.33
C GLU A 32 12.25 5.74 -2.02
N LYS A 33 11.34 6.70 -2.12
CA LYS A 33 9.89 6.48 -1.97
C LYS A 33 9.36 5.46 -2.98
N ALA A 34 9.73 5.57 -4.25
CA ALA A 34 9.33 4.60 -5.28
C ALA A 34 9.88 3.20 -4.99
N ILE A 35 11.14 3.10 -4.53
CA ILE A 35 11.75 1.82 -4.16
C ILE A 35 11.01 1.18 -2.97
N LEU A 36 10.64 1.98 -1.95
CA LEU A 36 9.86 1.48 -0.82
C LEU A 36 8.46 1.03 -1.27
N ALA A 37 7.82 1.78 -2.17
CA ALA A 37 6.53 1.37 -2.75
C ALA A 37 6.64 0.06 -3.54
N CYS A 38 7.74 -0.17 -4.30
CA CYS A 38 7.98 -1.47 -4.95
C CYS A 38 8.01 -2.62 -3.93
N ARG A 39 8.68 -2.42 -2.80
CA ARG A 39 8.77 -3.43 -1.73
C ARG A 39 7.42 -3.66 -1.04
N LEU A 40 6.67 -2.57 -0.83
CA LEU A 40 5.32 -2.64 -0.26
C LEU A 40 4.38 -3.45 -1.14
N ILE A 41 4.49 -3.34 -2.47
CA ILE A 41 3.71 -4.09 -3.44
C ILE A 41 4.16 -5.56 -3.50
N ASP A 42 5.47 -5.80 -3.60
CA ASP A 42 6.04 -7.14 -3.76
C ASP A 42 5.72 -8.06 -2.57
N ARG A 43 5.80 -7.51 -1.36
CA ARG A 43 5.71 -8.28 -0.11
C ARG A 43 4.39 -9.05 0.07
N PRO A 44 3.19 -8.46 -0.13
CA PRO A 44 1.93 -9.20 -0.04
C PRO A 44 1.55 -9.93 -1.33
N LEU A 45 2.00 -9.48 -2.51
CA LEU A 45 1.63 -10.11 -3.78
C LEU A 45 2.45 -11.38 -4.05
N ARG A 46 3.75 -11.39 -3.78
CA ARG A 46 4.61 -12.53 -4.05
C ARG A 46 4.10 -13.86 -3.46
N PRO A 47 3.69 -13.94 -2.18
CA PRO A 47 3.12 -15.16 -1.61
C PRO A 47 1.67 -15.46 -2.04
N SER A 48 1.05 -14.57 -2.82
CA SER A 48 -0.34 -14.74 -3.28
C SER A 48 -0.47 -15.41 -4.64
N PHE A 49 0.66 -15.68 -5.32
CA PHE A 49 0.65 -16.47 -6.56
C PHE A 49 0.41 -17.95 -6.25
N LYS A 50 -0.32 -18.63 -7.13
CA LYS A 50 -0.56 -20.07 -6.98
C LYS A 50 0.73 -20.87 -7.01
N ASP A 51 0.78 -21.89 -6.19
CA ASP A 51 1.90 -22.82 -6.13
C ASP A 51 2.24 -23.41 -7.52
N GLY A 52 3.54 -23.49 -7.81
CA GLY A 52 4.04 -24.00 -9.08
C GLY A 52 4.09 -22.97 -10.21
N PHE A 53 3.55 -21.77 -10.05
CA PHE A 53 3.73 -20.70 -11.04
C PHE A 53 5.18 -20.20 -11.04
N ARG A 54 5.82 -20.23 -12.22
CA ARG A 54 7.26 -19.93 -12.39
C ARG A 54 7.54 -19.01 -13.59
N CYS A 55 6.50 -18.50 -14.24
CA CYS A 55 6.67 -17.60 -15.37
C CYS A 55 7.25 -16.27 -14.90
N GLU A 56 8.20 -15.74 -15.66
CA GLU A 56 8.71 -14.39 -15.42
C GLU A 56 7.56 -13.40 -15.48
N THR A 57 7.41 -12.61 -14.41
CA THR A 57 6.31 -11.65 -14.26
C THR A 57 6.88 -10.29 -13.87
N GLN A 58 6.49 -9.26 -14.60
CA GLN A 58 6.84 -7.88 -14.27
C GLN A 58 5.58 -7.07 -14.00
N ILE A 59 5.57 -6.38 -12.88
CA ILE A 59 4.54 -5.41 -12.50
C ILE A 59 5.16 -4.01 -12.64
N ILE A 60 4.54 -3.15 -13.43
CA ILE A 60 4.96 -1.76 -13.58
C ILE A 60 3.78 -0.87 -13.18
N ALA A 61 3.92 -0.16 -12.05
CA ALA A 61 2.96 0.83 -11.60
C ALA A 61 3.45 2.22 -12.01
N THR A 62 2.78 2.84 -12.98
CA THR A 62 3.13 4.17 -13.46
C THR A 62 2.22 5.22 -12.84
N VAL A 63 2.81 6.17 -12.11
CA VAL A 63 2.10 7.30 -11.51
C VAL A 63 1.81 8.33 -12.59
N LEU A 64 0.53 8.49 -12.97
CA LEU A 64 0.08 9.36 -14.07
C LEU A 64 -0.35 10.75 -13.61
N SER A 65 -0.76 10.90 -12.36
CA SER A 65 -1.20 12.16 -11.76
C SER A 65 -0.98 12.14 -10.25
N VAL A 66 -0.61 13.27 -9.67
CA VAL A 66 -0.47 13.46 -8.23
C VAL A 66 -1.11 14.79 -7.82
N ASP A 67 -1.74 14.81 -6.65
CA ASP A 67 -2.30 16.00 -6.03
C ASP A 67 -1.45 16.54 -4.86
N ASN A 68 -0.40 15.81 -4.47
CA ASN A 68 0.48 16.02 -3.32
C ASN A 68 -0.22 15.86 -1.95
N GLU A 69 -1.46 15.42 -1.93
CA GLU A 69 -2.25 15.16 -0.71
C GLU A 69 -2.45 13.67 -0.46
N ASN A 70 -2.53 12.87 -1.52
CA ASN A 70 -2.77 11.44 -1.42
C ASN A 70 -1.52 10.64 -1.78
N GLU A 71 -1.15 9.70 -0.90
CA GLU A 71 -0.05 8.78 -1.17
C GLU A 71 -0.44 7.75 -2.23
N TYR A 72 0.47 7.48 -3.16
CA TYR A 72 0.22 6.55 -4.28
C TYR A 72 0.60 5.10 -3.97
N ASP A 73 1.31 4.81 -2.90
CA ASP A 73 1.89 3.49 -2.59
C ASP A 73 0.83 2.41 -2.38
N VAL A 74 -0.13 2.65 -1.49
CA VAL A 74 -1.26 1.73 -1.24
C VAL A 74 -2.17 1.61 -2.46
N LEU A 75 -2.42 2.73 -3.15
CA LEU A 75 -3.17 2.72 -4.41
C LEU A 75 -2.47 1.87 -5.46
N SER A 76 -1.15 1.98 -5.58
CA SER A 76 -0.34 1.19 -6.51
C SER A 76 -0.38 -0.30 -6.20
N LEU A 77 -0.44 -0.68 -4.92
CA LEU A 77 -0.60 -2.08 -4.50
C LEU A 77 -1.96 -2.63 -4.93
N ASN A 78 -3.04 -1.90 -4.66
CA ASN A 78 -4.38 -2.30 -5.06
C ASN A 78 -4.52 -2.39 -6.59
N ALA A 79 -3.93 -1.43 -7.32
CA ALA A 79 -3.91 -1.43 -8.79
C ALA A 79 -3.08 -2.60 -9.34
N ALA A 80 -1.96 -2.95 -8.72
CA ALA A 80 -1.14 -4.10 -9.10
C ALA A 80 -1.89 -5.42 -8.93
N SER A 81 -2.60 -5.59 -7.80
CA SER A 81 -3.45 -6.76 -7.57
C SER A 81 -4.54 -6.90 -8.63
N LEU A 82 -5.26 -5.81 -8.94
CA LEU A 82 -6.26 -5.79 -10.00
C LEU A 82 -5.63 -6.08 -11.38
N GLY A 83 -4.49 -5.46 -11.70
CA GLY A 83 -3.78 -5.65 -12.96
C GLY A 83 -3.37 -7.11 -13.22
N LEU A 84 -2.91 -7.81 -12.18
CA LEU A 84 -2.58 -9.24 -12.27
C LEU A 84 -3.82 -10.08 -12.59
N GLN A 85 -4.97 -9.78 -11.97
CA GLN A 85 -6.23 -10.47 -12.24
C GLN A 85 -6.71 -10.24 -13.67
N LEU A 86 -6.73 -8.98 -14.13
CA LEU A 86 -7.10 -8.62 -15.51
C LEU A 86 -6.17 -9.25 -16.56
N ALA A 87 -4.89 -9.45 -16.22
CA ALA A 87 -3.93 -10.16 -17.06
C ALA A 87 -4.10 -11.69 -17.05
N GLY A 88 -5.02 -12.23 -16.25
CA GLY A 88 -5.24 -13.67 -16.14
C GLY A 88 -4.12 -14.40 -15.39
N ILE A 89 -3.31 -13.69 -14.60
CA ILE A 89 -2.25 -14.27 -13.79
C ILE A 89 -2.86 -15.05 -12.61
N PRO A 90 -2.43 -16.30 -12.37
CA PRO A 90 -3.05 -17.15 -11.36
C PRO A 90 -2.67 -16.74 -9.93
N LEU A 91 -3.50 -15.92 -9.32
CA LEU A 91 -3.46 -15.60 -7.89
C LEU A 91 -4.36 -16.58 -7.11
N GLU A 92 -4.01 -16.86 -5.85
CA GLU A 92 -4.89 -17.59 -4.92
C GLU A 92 -6.15 -16.77 -4.62
N SER A 93 -5.97 -15.49 -4.34
CA SER A 93 -7.02 -14.51 -4.06
C SER A 93 -6.52 -13.10 -4.40
N PRO A 94 -7.41 -12.18 -4.76
CA PRO A 94 -7.05 -10.75 -4.81
C PRO A 94 -6.50 -10.26 -3.48
N VAL A 95 -5.58 -9.31 -3.56
CA VAL A 95 -5.04 -8.61 -2.39
C VAL A 95 -5.61 -7.21 -2.34
N GLY A 96 -6.13 -6.81 -1.17
CA GLY A 96 -6.51 -5.43 -0.87
C GLY A 96 -5.60 -4.86 0.20
N ALA A 97 -5.35 -3.56 0.17
CA ALA A 97 -4.55 -2.89 1.18
C ALA A 97 -5.11 -1.51 1.53
N VAL A 98 -4.94 -1.12 2.77
CA VAL A 98 -5.31 0.21 3.30
C VAL A 98 -4.23 0.76 4.20
N ARG A 99 -4.17 2.09 4.30
CA ARG A 99 -3.37 2.80 5.28
C ARG A 99 -4.28 3.23 6.41
N MET A 100 -3.84 2.99 7.66
CA MET A 100 -4.52 3.38 8.89
C MET A 100 -3.60 4.32 9.65
N SER A 101 -4.06 5.52 9.96
CA SER A 101 -3.30 6.52 10.72
C SER A 101 -4.01 6.84 12.01
N LEU A 102 -3.30 6.81 13.14
CA LEU A 102 -3.85 7.16 14.45
C LEU A 102 -3.72 8.67 14.64
N ILE A 103 -4.84 9.39 14.56
CA ILE A 103 -4.93 10.85 14.61
C ILE A 103 -5.94 11.24 15.67
N ASN A 104 -5.54 12.05 16.64
CA ASN A 104 -6.41 12.51 17.75
C ASN A 104 -7.14 11.34 18.44
N ASP A 105 -6.41 10.26 18.72
CA ASP A 105 -6.88 9.04 19.38
C ASP A 105 -7.91 8.21 18.58
N GLU A 106 -8.12 8.52 17.29
CA GLU A 106 -9.02 7.79 16.40
C GLU A 106 -8.27 7.26 15.16
N TRP A 107 -8.72 6.10 14.66
CA TRP A 107 -8.21 5.53 13.42
C TRP A 107 -8.84 6.20 12.20
N VAL A 108 -7.99 6.82 11.37
CA VAL A 108 -8.37 7.43 10.09
C VAL A 108 -7.83 6.57 8.95
N VAL A 109 -8.72 6.20 8.02
CA VAL A 109 -8.37 5.38 6.85
C VAL A 109 -7.97 6.29 5.70
N GLN A 110 -6.82 6.02 5.05
CA GLN A 110 -6.30 6.77 3.91
C GLN A 110 -6.22 8.29 4.18
N ALA A 111 -5.72 8.65 5.38
CA ALA A 111 -5.49 10.05 5.74
C ALA A 111 -4.61 10.74 4.68
N THR A 112 -4.96 11.98 4.34
CA THR A 112 -4.16 12.84 3.45
C THR A 112 -2.83 13.20 4.09
N ASN A 113 -1.87 13.67 3.30
CA ASN A 113 -0.57 14.11 3.80
C ASN A 113 -0.70 15.20 4.87
N THR A 114 -1.64 16.13 4.68
CA THR A 114 -1.94 17.20 5.65
C THR A 114 -2.47 16.61 6.97
N GLU A 115 -3.42 15.67 6.91
CA GLU A 115 -3.94 15.01 8.11
C GLU A 115 -2.89 14.13 8.80
N GLN A 116 -1.99 13.52 8.03
CA GLN A 116 -0.91 12.69 8.59
C GLN A 116 0.13 13.47 9.40
N GLU A 117 0.21 14.81 9.27
CA GLU A 117 1.05 15.64 10.14
C GLU A 117 0.63 15.52 11.62
N ASP A 118 -0.66 15.25 11.86
CA ASP A 118 -1.20 15.03 13.20
C ASP A 118 -1.17 13.58 13.65
N SER A 119 -0.77 12.67 12.82
CA SER A 119 -0.66 11.25 13.17
C SER A 119 0.48 10.99 14.14
N ILE A 120 0.25 10.09 15.11
CA ILE A 120 1.27 9.57 16.03
C ILE A 120 1.74 8.18 15.64
N PHE A 121 0.93 7.43 14.91
CA PHE A 121 1.23 6.08 14.48
C PHE A 121 0.56 5.81 13.13
N ASP A 122 1.26 5.11 12.26
CA ASP A 122 0.81 4.80 10.91
C ASP A 122 1.07 3.34 10.59
N MET A 123 0.12 2.69 9.92
CA MET A 123 0.30 1.32 9.46
C MET A 123 -0.36 1.10 8.10
N VAL A 124 0.34 0.37 7.23
CA VAL A 124 -0.22 -0.18 6.00
C VAL A 124 -0.52 -1.65 6.22
N ILE A 125 -1.76 -2.04 5.96
CA ILE A 125 -2.26 -3.38 6.17
C ILE A 125 -2.73 -3.93 4.83
N ALA A 126 -2.27 -5.12 4.47
CA ALA A 126 -2.75 -5.86 3.31
C ALA A 126 -3.35 -7.20 3.72
N GLY A 127 -4.42 -7.59 3.06
CA GLY A 127 -5.13 -8.82 3.31
C GLY A 127 -5.65 -9.48 2.04
N LYS A 128 -5.98 -10.74 2.14
CA LYS A 128 -6.63 -11.55 1.10
C LYS A 128 -7.80 -12.33 1.68
N LEU A 129 -8.73 -12.76 0.84
CA LEU A 129 -9.80 -13.66 1.26
C LEU A 129 -9.27 -15.07 1.46
N ASN A 130 -9.67 -15.70 2.57
CA ASN A 130 -9.47 -17.11 2.83
C ASN A 130 -10.64 -17.95 2.27
N GLU A 131 -10.59 -19.27 2.47
CA GLU A 131 -11.61 -20.21 2.02
C GLU A 131 -12.99 -19.96 2.65
N ASN A 132 -13.05 -19.33 3.82
CA ASN A 132 -14.30 -18.98 4.51
C ASN A 132 -14.85 -17.60 4.08
N ASN A 133 -14.26 -16.93 3.11
CA ASN A 133 -14.54 -15.55 2.72
C ASN A 133 -14.29 -14.51 3.83
N GLU A 134 -13.37 -14.79 4.74
CA GLU A 134 -12.88 -13.85 5.74
C GLU A 134 -11.55 -13.24 5.29
N ILE A 135 -11.20 -12.09 5.83
CA ILE A 135 -9.92 -11.44 5.51
C ILE A 135 -8.81 -11.99 6.40
N ASP A 136 -7.85 -12.64 5.78
CA ASP A 136 -6.56 -12.97 6.37
C ASP A 136 -5.57 -11.85 6.10
N ILE A 137 -4.98 -11.32 7.17
CA ILE A 137 -3.94 -10.29 7.06
C ILE A 137 -2.64 -10.96 6.61
N VAL A 138 -2.10 -10.49 5.48
CA VAL A 138 -0.87 -11.05 4.88
C VAL A 138 0.34 -10.15 5.07
N MET A 139 0.12 -8.86 5.37
CA MET A 139 1.18 -7.90 5.63
C MET A 139 0.71 -6.80 6.57
N VAL A 140 1.56 -6.45 7.51
CA VAL A 140 1.47 -5.21 8.29
C VAL A 140 2.84 -4.53 8.21
N GLU A 141 2.84 -3.26 7.86
CA GLU A 141 4.01 -2.38 7.93
C GLU A 141 3.60 -1.16 8.75
N ALA A 142 4.22 -0.98 9.91
CA ALA A 142 3.79 0.00 10.88
C ALA A 142 4.98 0.77 11.46
N GLY A 143 4.75 2.00 11.86
CA GLY A 143 5.75 2.84 12.48
C GLY A 143 5.16 4.04 13.22
N ALA A 144 5.88 4.50 14.23
CA ALA A 144 5.62 5.77 14.89
C ALA A 144 6.18 6.92 14.04
N LYS A 145 5.56 8.09 14.11
CA LYS A 145 6.07 9.31 13.50
C LYS A 145 7.16 9.97 14.37
N GLU A 146 7.96 10.86 13.79
CA GLU A 146 9.09 11.49 14.48
C GLU A 146 8.67 12.25 15.75
N ASN A 147 7.51 12.89 15.73
CA ASN A 147 6.97 13.70 16.82
C ASN A 147 6.04 12.92 17.79
N THR A 148 6.01 11.59 17.71
CA THR A 148 5.08 10.76 18.52
C THR A 148 5.27 10.95 20.01
N PHE A 149 6.51 10.97 20.51
CA PHE A 149 6.78 11.13 21.93
C PHE A 149 6.35 12.50 22.46
N GLU A 150 6.57 13.56 21.69
CA GLU A 150 6.15 14.93 22.05
C GLU A 150 4.63 15.00 22.17
N LYS A 151 3.90 14.43 21.21
CA LYS A 151 2.43 14.38 21.22
C LYS A 151 1.86 13.55 22.38
N ILE A 152 2.53 12.44 22.74
CA ILE A 152 2.12 11.63 23.90
C ILE A 152 2.35 12.42 25.20
N ASP A 153 3.44 13.15 25.32
CA ASP A 153 3.72 14.00 26.47
C ASP A 153 2.71 15.16 26.57
N GLU A 154 2.15 15.62 25.46
CA GLU A 154 1.08 16.61 25.38
C GLU A 154 -0.33 16.05 25.67
N GLY A 155 -0.47 14.72 25.79
CA GLY A 155 -1.69 14.05 26.22
C GLY A 155 -2.35 13.14 25.21
N SER A 156 -1.75 12.90 24.03
CA SER A 156 -2.24 11.88 23.08
C SER A 156 -2.09 10.47 23.65
N LEU A 157 -3.02 9.57 23.30
CA LEU A 157 -2.98 8.16 23.69
C LEU A 157 -1.81 7.44 23.02
N ALA A 158 -0.93 6.85 23.83
CA ALA A 158 0.12 5.98 23.28
C ALA A 158 -0.49 4.77 22.57
N PRO A 159 -0.03 4.40 21.37
CA PRO A 159 -0.55 3.25 20.63
C PRO A 159 -0.21 1.94 21.36
N SER A 160 -1.14 1.49 22.22
CA SER A 160 -1.04 0.19 22.90
C SER A 160 -1.31 -0.97 21.94
N GLU A 161 -0.97 -2.18 22.38
CA GLU A 161 -1.24 -3.40 21.60
C GLU A 161 -2.72 -3.56 21.27
N ASP A 162 -3.61 -3.22 22.22
CA ASP A 162 -5.07 -3.29 22.03
C ASP A 162 -5.53 -2.29 20.96
N ILE A 163 -5.05 -1.04 21.02
CA ILE A 163 -5.37 0.00 20.02
C ILE A 163 -4.91 -0.44 18.62
N VAL A 164 -3.72 -1.00 18.51
CA VAL A 164 -3.20 -1.50 17.23
C VAL A 164 -4.02 -2.68 16.72
N ALA A 165 -4.40 -3.61 17.61
CA ALA A 165 -5.27 -4.75 17.26
C ALA A 165 -6.64 -4.29 16.73
N ASP A 166 -7.27 -3.31 17.40
CA ASP A 166 -8.53 -2.70 16.96
C ASP A 166 -8.40 -2.07 15.57
N GLY A 167 -7.30 -1.37 15.31
CA GLY A 167 -7.02 -0.79 13.99
C GLY A 167 -6.86 -1.85 12.89
N ILE A 168 -6.21 -2.98 13.20
CA ILE A 168 -6.08 -4.11 12.27
C ILE A 168 -7.45 -4.73 12.01
N ASP A 169 -8.27 -4.93 13.03
CA ASP A 169 -9.61 -5.51 12.85
C ASP A 169 -10.51 -4.57 12.03
N MET A 170 -10.49 -3.27 12.31
CA MET A 170 -11.21 -2.26 11.54
C MET A 170 -10.79 -2.23 10.06
N SER A 171 -9.52 -2.46 9.75
CA SER A 171 -9.01 -2.47 8.38
C SER A 171 -9.64 -3.55 7.49
N LYS A 172 -10.10 -4.66 8.08
CA LYS A 172 -10.65 -5.82 7.34
C LYS A 172 -11.86 -5.47 6.49
N ASP A 173 -12.75 -4.62 6.99
CA ASP A 173 -13.95 -4.20 6.25
C ASP A 173 -13.60 -3.38 5.00
N TYR A 174 -12.62 -2.48 5.11
CA TYR A 174 -12.13 -1.70 3.98
C TYR A 174 -11.40 -2.56 2.96
N ILE A 175 -10.56 -3.50 3.42
CA ILE A 175 -9.87 -4.47 2.56
C ILE A 175 -10.89 -5.34 1.81
N LEU A 176 -11.92 -5.82 2.50
CA LEU A 176 -13.00 -6.60 1.88
C LEU A 176 -13.72 -5.81 0.79
N SER A 177 -14.04 -4.54 1.05
CA SER A 177 -14.66 -3.65 0.07
C SER A 177 -13.79 -3.48 -1.18
N LEU A 178 -12.49 -3.26 -1.01
CA LEU A 178 -11.53 -3.15 -2.12
C LEU A 178 -11.43 -4.44 -2.94
N ILE A 179 -11.37 -5.59 -2.27
CA ILE A 179 -11.32 -6.90 -2.94
C ILE A 179 -12.61 -7.14 -3.73
N ASN A 180 -13.78 -6.81 -3.18
CA ASN A 180 -15.05 -6.96 -3.87
C ASN A 180 -15.10 -6.06 -5.12
N SER A 181 -14.65 -4.80 -5.02
CA SER A 181 -14.55 -3.90 -6.17
C SER A 181 -13.61 -4.44 -7.25
N GLN A 182 -12.48 -5.06 -6.87
CA GLN A 182 -11.59 -5.72 -7.83
C GLN A 182 -12.30 -6.88 -8.54
N LYS A 183 -13.04 -7.72 -7.81
CA LYS A 183 -13.78 -8.86 -8.36
C LYS A 183 -14.92 -8.44 -9.31
N GLU A 184 -15.54 -7.30 -9.08
CA GLU A 184 -16.58 -6.76 -9.97
C GLU A 184 -16.04 -6.30 -11.32
N LEU A 185 -14.75 -5.94 -11.37
CA LEU A 185 -14.10 -5.46 -12.59
C LEU A 185 -13.48 -6.57 -13.45
N VAL A 186 -13.29 -7.76 -12.90
CA VAL A 186 -12.69 -8.94 -13.55
C VAL A 186 -13.77 -9.88 -14.05
#